data_edfc3c35624e85b764fb5c65354ff4c6
#
_entry.id   edfc3c35624e85b764fb5c65354ff4c6
#
_cell.length_a   1.000
_cell.length_b   1.000
_cell.length_c   1.000
_cell.angle_alpha   90.00
_cell.angle_beta   90.00
_cell.angle_gamma   90.00
#
_symmetry.space_group_name_H-M   'P 1'
#
loop_
_entity.id
_entity.type
_entity.pdbx_description
1 polymer ?
#
loop_
_entity_poly.entity_id
_entity_poly.type
_entity_poly.pdbx_seq_one_letter_code
_entity_poly.pdbx_strand_id
1 'polypeptide(L)'
;YLQLMSGSGKGSDSRQQEISDISRSLKALARELSVPVIALSQLSRAVEQRPDHRPMLSDLRESGAIEQDADVVMFIYRDDYYNHDSEMKGISEIIIAKQRNGPIGTVNLVWLPQYTKFANMEKN
;
A
#
# COMPACT_ATOMS: atom_id res chain seq x y z
N TYR A 1 -1.55 -9.93 -4.69
CA TYR A 1 -1.00 -9.26 -3.52
C TYR A 1 -0.33 -10.26 -2.58
N LEU A 2 0.48 -9.73 -1.66
CA LEU A 2 1.32 -10.56 -0.78
C LEU A 2 0.54 -11.64 -0.04
N GLN A 3 -0.67 -11.36 0.38
CA GLN A 3 -1.50 -12.29 1.13
C GLN A 3 -1.94 -13.52 0.32
N LEU A 4 -1.80 -13.47 -0.99
CA LEU A 4 -2.09 -14.62 -1.88
C LEU A 4 -0.87 -15.52 -2.08
N MET A 5 0.32 -15.06 -1.75
CA MET A 5 1.53 -15.86 -1.87
C MET A 5 1.56 -16.92 -0.78
N SER A 6 2.01 -18.10 -1.15
CA SER A 6 2.12 -19.22 -0.21
C SER A 6 3.52 -19.31 0.36
N GLY A 7 3.60 -19.46 1.68
CA GLY A 7 4.81 -19.85 2.36
C GLY A 7 4.73 -21.30 2.83
N SER A 8 5.63 -21.69 3.71
CA SER A 8 5.65 -23.02 4.33
C SER A 8 4.79 -23.10 5.59
N GLY A 9 4.12 -22.03 5.97
CA GLY A 9 3.35 -21.95 7.19
C GLY A 9 2.10 -22.82 7.18
N LYS A 10 1.71 -23.29 8.35
CA LYS A 10 0.54 -24.14 8.55
C LYS A 10 -0.32 -23.54 9.66
N GLY A 11 -1.52 -23.11 9.34
CA GLY A 11 -2.46 -22.58 10.30
C GLY A 11 -2.36 -21.07 10.50
N SER A 12 -3.26 -20.52 11.30
CA SER A 12 -3.44 -19.08 11.46
C SER A 12 -2.29 -18.39 12.20
N ASP A 13 -1.68 -19.10 13.18
CA ASP A 13 -0.59 -18.54 13.97
C ASP A 13 0.67 -18.30 13.15
N SER A 14 0.83 -19.05 12.06
CA SER A 14 1.97 -18.91 11.16
C SER A 14 1.74 -17.89 10.06
N ARG A 15 0.52 -17.33 9.94
CA ARG A 15 0.20 -16.39 8.84
C ARG A 15 1.05 -15.13 8.90
N GLN A 16 1.19 -14.54 10.08
CA GLN A 16 2.04 -13.37 10.27
C GLN A 16 3.50 -13.70 9.99
N GLN A 17 3.97 -14.85 10.45
CA GLN A 17 5.33 -15.32 10.18
C GLN A 17 5.54 -15.57 8.71
N GLU A 18 4.57 -16.16 8.04
CA GLU A 18 4.60 -16.44 6.61
C GLU A 18 4.75 -15.15 5.80
N ILE A 19 3.96 -14.13 6.10
CA ILE A 19 4.05 -12.82 5.44
C ILE A 19 5.41 -12.18 5.72
N SER A 20 5.92 -12.30 6.94
CA SER A 20 7.23 -11.79 7.30
C SER A 20 8.34 -12.46 6.50
N ASP A 21 8.26 -13.77 6.30
CA ASP A 21 9.24 -14.52 5.51
C ASP A 21 9.20 -14.12 4.03
N ILE A 22 8.01 -13.93 3.49
CA ILE A 22 7.83 -13.47 2.11
C ILE A 22 8.42 -12.07 1.94
N SER A 23 8.14 -11.17 2.86
CA SER A 23 8.65 -9.80 2.82
C SER A 23 10.19 -9.78 2.82
N ARG A 24 10.79 -10.54 3.71
CA ARG A 24 12.25 -10.66 3.78
C ARG A 24 12.85 -11.25 2.50
N SER A 25 12.20 -12.27 1.96
CA SER A 25 12.65 -12.92 0.73
C SER A 25 12.61 -11.97 -0.46
N LEU A 26 11.56 -11.14 -0.56
CA LEU A 26 11.46 -10.15 -1.62
C LEU A 26 12.56 -9.08 -1.49
N LYS A 27 12.87 -8.67 -0.28
CA LYS A 27 13.96 -7.71 -0.03
C LYS A 27 15.30 -8.30 -0.44
N ALA A 28 15.57 -9.54 -0.09
CA ALA A 28 16.78 -10.24 -0.47
C ALA A 28 16.89 -10.38 -1.99
N LEU A 29 15.79 -10.72 -2.64
CA LEU A 29 15.73 -10.86 -4.10
C LEU A 29 16.03 -9.52 -4.80
N ALA A 30 15.45 -8.43 -4.31
CA ALA A 30 15.71 -7.10 -4.86
C ALA A 30 17.20 -6.75 -4.79
N ARG A 31 17.84 -7.07 -3.68
CA ARG A 31 19.27 -6.83 -3.51
C ARG A 31 20.13 -7.73 -4.40
N GLU A 32 19.79 -9.02 -4.44
CA GLU A 32 20.53 -9.99 -5.22
C GLU A 32 20.52 -9.67 -6.70
N LEU A 33 19.36 -9.30 -7.22
CA LEU A 33 19.19 -9.01 -8.64
C LEU A 33 19.43 -7.53 -8.99
N SER A 34 19.64 -6.68 -7.99
CA SER A 34 19.79 -5.22 -8.15
C SER A 34 18.63 -4.62 -8.94
N VAL A 35 17.40 -5.01 -8.58
CA VAL A 35 16.17 -4.51 -9.20
C VAL A 35 15.21 -3.98 -8.13
N PRO A 36 14.37 -3.00 -8.48
CA PRO A 36 13.27 -2.63 -7.60
C PRO A 36 12.21 -3.72 -7.62
N VAL A 37 11.60 -3.97 -6.45
CA VAL A 37 10.47 -4.89 -6.31
C VAL A 37 9.31 -4.09 -5.76
N ILE A 38 8.18 -4.12 -6.46
CA ILE A 38 6.93 -3.51 -6.02
C ILE A 38 5.99 -4.62 -5.59
N ALA A 39 5.59 -4.60 -4.33
CA ALA A 39 4.69 -5.61 -3.78
C ALA A 39 3.36 -4.96 -3.42
N LEU A 40 2.26 -5.61 -3.79
CA LEU A 40 0.92 -5.17 -3.42
C LEU A 40 0.52 -5.87 -2.13
N SER A 41 -0.07 -5.13 -1.20
CA SER A 41 -0.50 -5.66 0.08
C SER A 41 -1.92 -5.20 0.39
N GLN A 42 -2.71 -6.09 0.98
CA GLN A 42 -4.00 -5.76 1.52
C GLN A 42 -3.83 -5.04 2.86
N LEU A 43 -4.76 -4.14 3.17
CA LEU A 43 -4.79 -3.46 4.45
C LEU A 43 -5.74 -4.14 5.42
N SER A 44 -5.55 -3.87 6.70
CA SER A 44 -6.49 -4.27 7.75
C SER A 44 -7.87 -3.65 7.48
N ARG A 45 -8.93 -4.38 7.83
CA ARG A 45 -10.29 -3.88 7.72
C ARG A 45 -10.59 -2.71 8.67
N ALA A 46 -9.68 -2.43 9.60
CA ALA A 46 -9.82 -1.29 10.50
C ALA A 46 -9.95 0.04 9.75
N VAL A 47 -9.36 0.13 8.56
CA VAL A 47 -9.46 1.34 7.73
C VAL A 47 -10.91 1.61 7.31
N GLU A 48 -11.68 0.57 7.07
CA GLU A 48 -13.11 0.71 6.70
C GLU A 48 -13.97 1.20 7.84
N GLN A 49 -13.54 1.01 9.07
CA GLN A 49 -14.27 1.41 10.27
C GLN A 49 -13.88 2.81 10.76
N ARG A 50 -12.80 3.35 10.24
CA ARG A 50 -12.36 4.69 10.61
C ARG A 50 -13.26 5.74 9.92
N PRO A 51 -13.60 6.84 10.62
CA PRO A 51 -14.48 7.85 10.01
C PRO A 51 -13.95 8.45 8.72
N ASP A 52 -12.64 8.66 8.61
CA ASP A 52 -12.02 9.26 7.42
C ASP A 52 -11.60 8.22 6.38
N HIS A 53 -11.62 6.92 6.71
CA HIS A 53 -11.18 5.82 5.84
C HIS A 53 -9.75 5.99 5.31
N ARG A 54 -8.93 6.83 5.96
CA ARG A 54 -7.57 7.07 5.52
C ARG A 54 -6.63 5.99 6.01
N PRO A 55 -5.87 5.36 5.09
CA PRO A 55 -4.92 4.32 5.48
C PRO A 55 -3.72 4.92 6.21
N MET A 56 -3.14 4.12 7.08
CA MET A 56 -1.92 4.47 7.82
C MET A 56 -1.07 3.22 8.03
N LEU A 57 0.17 3.40 8.45
CA LEU A 57 1.12 2.29 8.58
C LEU A 57 0.62 1.18 9.50
N SER A 58 -0.13 1.52 10.55
CA SER A 58 -0.71 0.51 11.45
C SER A 58 -1.70 -0.42 10.77
N ASP A 59 -2.21 -0.06 9.59
CA ASP A 59 -3.11 -0.93 8.83
C ASP A 59 -2.37 -2.09 8.16
N LEU A 60 -1.05 -2.09 8.19
CA LEU A 60 -0.21 -3.21 7.77
C LEU A 60 0.07 -4.18 8.93
N ARG A 61 -0.80 -4.23 9.92
CA ARG A 61 -0.55 -4.89 11.20
C ARG A 61 -0.24 -6.39 11.13
N GLU A 62 -0.86 -7.12 10.19
CA GLU A 62 -0.52 -8.53 9.99
C GLU A 62 0.80 -8.70 9.25
N SER A 63 1.41 -7.60 8.90
CA SER A 63 2.57 -7.50 8.04
C SER A 63 3.57 -6.50 8.60
N GLY A 64 3.77 -6.51 9.93
CA GLY A 64 4.71 -5.58 10.58
C GLY A 64 6.10 -5.61 9.97
N ALA A 65 6.53 -6.79 9.49
CA ALA A 65 7.81 -6.91 8.81
C ALA A 65 7.84 -6.15 7.48
N ILE A 66 6.70 -6.04 6.79
CA ILE A 66 6.63 -5.27 5.55
C ILE A 66 6.98 -3.80 5.82
N GLU A 67 6.43 -3.24 6.89
CA GLU A 67 6.74 -1.86 7.25
C GLU A 67 8.23 -1.66 7.50
N GLN A 68 8.88 -2.63 8.14
CA GLN A 68 10.31 -2.55 8.43
C GLN A 68 11.17 -2.80 7.20
N ASP A 69 10.81 -3.78 6.38
CA ASP A 69 11.61 -4.19 5.23
C ASP A 69 11.50 -3.24 4.05
N ALA A 70 10.33 -2.65 3.84
CA ALA A 70 10.10 -1.78 2.70
C ALA A 70 10.90 -0.48 2.81
N ASP A 71 11.50 -0.06 1.71
CA ASP A 71 12.14 1.25 1.63
C ASP A 71 11.11 2.36 1.44
N VAL A 72 10.01 2.04 0.75
CA VAL A 72 8.92 2.97 0.48
C VAL A 72 7.60 2.25 0.75
N VAL A 73 6.71 2.90 1.47
CA VAL A 73 5.33 2.43 1.66
C VAL A 73 4.41 3.50 1.13
N MET A 74 3.54 3.12 0.20
CA MET A 74 2.56 4.02 -0.40
C MET A 74 1.17 3.44 -0.24
N PHE A 75 0.22 4.30 0.05
CA PHE A 75 -1.21 3.94 0.07
C PHE A 75 -1.93 4.65 -1.04
N ILE A 76 -2.98 4.02 -1.56
CA ILE A 76 -3.88 4.62 -2.53
C ILE A 76 -5.19 4.93 -1.82
N TYR A 77 -5.63 6.18 -1.89
CA TYR A 77 -6.87 6.63 -1.27
C TYR A 77 -7.69 7.46 -2.23
N ARG A 78 -9.00 7.21 -2.26
CA ARG A 78 -9.95 7.99 -3.05
C ARG A 78 -11.09 8.43 -2.16
N ASP A 79 -11.20 9.74 -1.93
CA ASP A 79 -12.26 10.30 -1.10
C ASP A 79 -13.63 10.09 -1.74
N ASP A 80 -13.76 10.21 -3.06
CA ASP A 80 -15.02 10.04 -3.77
C ASP A 80 -15.55 8.60 -3.76
N TYR A 81 -14.70 7.63 -3.46
CA TYR A 81 -15.14 6.24 -3.30
C TYR A 81 -15.99 6.07 -2.03
N TYR A 82 -15.65 6.81 -0.97
CA TYR A 82 -16.35 6.73 0.32
C TYR A 82 -17.40 7.82 0.49
N ASN A 83 -17.24 8.96 -0.15
CA ASN A 83 -18.06 10.14 0.05
C ASN A 83 -18.58 10.66 -1.29
N HIS A 84 -19.88 10.50 -1.51
CA HIS A 84 -20.53 10.93 -2.76
C HIS A 84 -20.50 12.45 -2.96
N ASP A 85 -20.40 13.20 -1.86
CA ASP A 85 -20.33 14.65 -1.89
C ASP A 85 -18.90 15.18 -1.86
N SER A 86 -17.94 14.33 -2.17
CA SER A 86 -16.54 14.72 -2.15
C SER A 86 -16.23 15.86 -3.10
N GLU A 87 -15.43 16.81 -2.65
CA GLU A 87 -14.87 17.86 -3.49
C GLU A 87 -13.68 17.36 -4.33
N MET A 88 -13.22 16.13 -4.05
CA MET A 88 -12.07 15.50 -4.69
C MET A 88 -12.50 14.42 -5.68
N LYS A 89 -13.55 14.68 -6.45
CA LYS A 89 -14.05 13.71 -7.41
C LYS A 89 -13.03 13.44 -8.51
N GLY A 90 -12.85 12.16 -8.83
CA GLY A 90 -11.88 11.74 -9.84
C GLY A 90 -10.44 11.88 -9.42
N ILE A 91 -10.16 12.17 -8.14
CA ILE A 91 -8.81 12.33 -7.63
C ILE A 91 -8.45 11.13 -6.77
N SER A 92 -7.28 10.56 -7.04
CA SER A 92 -6.65 9.55 -6.18
C SER A 92 -5.45 10.15 -5.49
N GLU A 93 -5.35 9.94 -4.19
CA GLU A 93 -4.19 10.37 -3.42
C GLU A 93 -3.24 9.19 -3.27
N ILE A 94 -1.99 9.39 -3.66
CA ILE A 94 -0.92 8.43 -3.38
C ILE A 94 -0.20 8.96 -2.14
N ILE A 95 -0.44 8.30 -1.03
CA ILE A 95 0.09 8.73 0.28
C ILE A 95 1.41 8.01 0.52
N ILE A 96 2.50 8.74 0.47
CA ILE A 96 3.84 8.20 0.76
C ILE A 96 4.02 8.26 2.26
N ALA A 97 3.76 7.14 2.94
CA ALA A 97 3.78 7.08 4.41
C ALA A 97 5.15 6.75 4.97
N LYS A 98 6.01 6.15 4.17
CA LYS A 98 7.40 5.85 4.53
C LYS A 98 8.27 6.00 3.30
N GLN A 99 9.41 6.64 3.45
CA GLN A 99 10.42 6.71 2.40
C GLN A 99 11.80 6.92 3.05
N ARG A 100 12.71 5.94 2.90
CA ARG A 100 14.02 6.01 3.56
C ARG A 100 14.89 7.13 3.03
N ASN A 101 14.85 7.37 1.74
CA ASN A 101 15.76 8.30 1.07
C ASN A 101 15.04 9.55 0.55
N GLY A 102 13.90 9.89 1.14
CA GLY A 102 13.15 11.07 0.71
C GLY A 102 12.07 11.43 1.71
N PRO A 103 11.32 12.50 1.44
CA PRO A 103 10.25 12.93 2.33
C PRO A 103 9.00 12.08 2.19
N ILE A 104 8.20 12.05 3.25
CA ILE A 104 6.82 11.56 3.16
C ILE A 104 5.95 12.68 2.61
N GLY A 105 4.78 12.33 2.11
CA GLY A 105 3.87 13.32 1.55
C GLY A 105 2.77 12.66 0.76
N THR A 106 2.02 13.46 0.02
CA THR A 106 0.90 13.00 -0.78
C THR A 106 1.00 13.54 -2.20
N VAL A 107 0.83 12.67 -3.17
CA VAL A 107 0.76 13.04 -4.59
C VAL A 107 -0.67 12.77 -5.07
N ASN A 108 -1.29 13.76 -5.70
CA ASN A 108 -2.63 13.60 -6.25
C ASN A 108 -2.55 13.23 -7.72
N LEU A 109 -3.32 12.21 -8.09
CA LEU A 109 -3.45 11.76 -9.47
C LEU A 109 -4.91 11.83 -9.89
N VAL A 110 -5.16 11.93 -11.19
CA VAL A 110 -6.51 11.80 -11.75
C VAL A 110 -6.80 10.33 -11.96
N TRP A 111 -7.96 9.88 -11.49
CA TRP A 111 -8.46 8.54 -11.76
C TRP A 111 -9.45 8.56 -12.91
N LEU A 112 -9.18 7.77 -13.93
CA LEU A 112 -10.02 7.63 -15.12
C LEU A 112 -10.65 6.24 -15.11
N PRO A 113 -11.83 6.07 -14.49
CA PRO A 113 -12.42 4.73 -14.30
C PRO A 113 -12.79 4.05 -15.61
N GLN A 114 -13.19 4.82 -16.63
CA GLN A 114 -13.55 4.25 -17.93
C GLN A 114 -12.36 3.62 -18.64
N TYR A 115 -11.13 3.98 -18.25
CA TYR A 115 -9.90 3.41 -18.81
C TYR A 115 -9.12 2.61 -17.80
N THR A 116 -9.60 2.51 -16.56
CA THR A 116 -8.87 1.89 -15.44
C THR A 116 -7.43 2.41 -15.38
N LYS A 117 -7.29 3.74 -15.37
CA LYS A 117 -6.00 4.40 -15.54
C LYS A 117 -5.85 5.60 -14.62
N PHE A 118 -4.65 5.78 -14.10
CA PHE A 118 -4.24 7.01 -13.43
C PHE A 118 -3.56 7.94 -14.43
N ALA A 119 -3.73 9.23 -14.26
CA ALA A 119 -3.06 10.25 -15.04
C ALA A 119 -2.56 11.37 -14.12
N ASN A 120 -1.57 12.09 -14.60
CA ASN A 120 -1.06 13.22 -13.85
C ASN A 120 -2.10 14.33 -13.79
N MET A 121 -2.17 15.04 -12.66
CA MET A 121 -2.98 16.24 -12.57
C MET A 121 -2.30 17.38 -13.32
N GLU A 122 -3.09 18.14 -14.06
CA GLU A 122 -2.59 19.37 -14.65
C GLU A 122 -2.29 20.38 -13.55
N LYS A 123 -1.13 21.01 -13.68
CA LYS A 123 -0.75 22.11 -12.78
C LYS A 123 -1.12 23.42 -13.46
N ASN A 124 -2.04 24.11 -12.87
CA ASN A 124 -2.39 25.46 -13.34
C ASN A 124 -1.51 26.51 -12.66
#